data_25462705b6ede2627fcd03e2b5e5b118
#
_entry.id   25462705b6ede2627fcd03e2b5e5b118
#
_cell.length_a   1.000
_cell.length_b   1.000
_cell.length_c   1.000
_cell.angle_alpha   90.00
_cell.angle_beta   90.00
_cell.angle_gamma   90.00
#
_symmetry.space_group_name_H-M   'P 1'
#
loop_
_entity.id
_entity.type
_entity.pdbx_description
1 polymer ?
#
loop_
_entity_poly.entity_id
_entity_poly.type
_entity_poly.pdbx_seq_one_letter_code
_entity_poly.pdbx_strand_id
1 'polypeptide(L)'
;HPHLKKYSTELFNFSETVIDTSFYPDIQELLVASDGAITDYSSCIFDFMLSKKPAFVFATDIENYNTDRGFYYPLESTPFPVATNNKELEQNILNFDNEKYQKEVALFLKDKGCIEDGHASERIVDLIEKIMKDEV
;
A
#
# COMPACT_ATOMS: atom_id res chain seq x y z
N HIS A 1 10.39 -7.81 2.79
CA HIS A 1 11.07 -7.21 1.63
C HIS A 1 12.10 -8.18 1.06
N PRO A 2 12.28 -8.31 -0.28
CA PRO A 2 13.20 -9.27 -0.87
C PRO A 2 14.64 -9.20 -0.34
N HIS A 3 15.11 -8.01 0.00
CA HIS A 3 16.46 -7.82 0.57
C HIS A 3 16.62 -8.36 1.99
N LEU A 4 15.54 -8.48 2.76
CA LEU A 4 15.57 -9.01 4.13
C LEU A 4 15.39 -10.53 4.18
N LYS A 5 15.01 -11.16 3.08
CA LYS A 5 14.75 -12.61 2.99
C LYS A 5 15.90 -13.46 3.57
N LYS A 6 17.15 -13.05 3.32
CA LYS A 6 18.35 -13.77 3.79
C LYS A 6 18.56 -13.68 5.31
N TYR A 7 18.02 -12.64 5.94
CA TYR A 7 18.25 -12.31 7.36
C TYR A 7 16.98 -12.40 8.20
N SER A 8 15.86 -12.84 7.62
CA SER A 8 14.55 -12.81 8.31
C SER A 8 14.57 -13.57 9.64
N THR A 9 15.16 -14.76 9.66
CA THR A 9 15.26 -15.58 10.88
C THR A 9 16.22 -15.04 11.93
N GLU A 10 17.16 -14.18 11.55
CA GLU A 10 18.09 -13.53 12.50
C GLU A 10 17.52 -12.24 13.08
N LEU A 11 16.65 -11.56 12.32
CA LEU A 11 16.12 -10.25 12.69
C LEU A 11 14.78 -10.32 13.41
N PHE A 12 14.01 -11.40 13.21
CA PHE A 12 12.63 -11.48 13.71
C PHE A 12 12.40 -12.78 14.49
N ASN A 13 11.60 -12.65 15.55
CA ASN A 13 11.09 -13.79 16.29
C ASN A 13 9.74 -14.19 15.72
N PHE A 14 9.69 -15.34 15.07
CA PHE A 14 8.45 -15.90 14.55
C PHE A 14 7.75 -16.76 15.62
N SER A 15 6.43 -16.88 15.53
CA SER A 15 5.59 -17.63 16.46
C SER A 15 4.39 -18.21 15.70
N GLU A 16 3.47 -18.86 16.42
CA GLU A 16 2.21 -19.33 15.82
C GLU A 16 1.35 -18.19 15.24
N THR A 17 1.54 -16.96 15.76
CA THR A 17 0.80 -15.77 15.33
C THR A 17 1.62 -14.82 14.48
N VAL A 18 2.95 -15.03 14.38
CA VAL A 18 3.86 -14.22 13.56
C VAL A 18 4.57 -15.13 12.57
N ILE A 19 4.08 -15.12 11.33
CA ILE A 19 4.50 -16.04 10.27
C ILE A 19 5.42 -15.32 9.28
N ASP A 20 6.56 -15.94 8.95
CA ASP A 20 7.45 -15.47 7.89
C ASP A 20 6.88 -15.80 6.51
N THR A 21 6.43 -14.78 5.80
CA THR A 21 5.97 -14.89 4.41
C THR A 21 7.00 -14.38 3.40
N SER A 22 8.25 -14.12 3.81
CA SER A 22 9.31 -13.58 2.94
C SER A 22 9.62 -14.45 1.73
N PHE A 23 9.30 -15.73 1.80
CA PHE A 23 9.51 -16.72 0.73
C PHE A 23 8.27 -16.96 -0.13
N TYR A 24 7.15 -16.34 0.21
CA TYR A 24 5.94 -16.45 -0.60
C TYR A 24 6.16 -15.76 -1.96
N PRO A 25 5.83 -16.41 -3.09
CA PRO A 25 6.25 -15.96 -4.41
C PRO A 25 5.48 -14.74 -4.91
N ASP A 26 4.24 -14.55 -4.46
CA ASP A 26 3.34 -13.52 -4.97
C ASP A 26 2.81 -12.63 -3.83
N ILE A 27 3.26 -11.36 -3.83
CA ILE A 27 2.79 -10.39 -2.84
C ILE A 27 1.31 -10.03 -3.02
N GLN A 28 0.79 -10.07 -4.23
CA GLN A 28 -0.60 -9.68 -4.48
C GLN A 28 -1.57 -10.68 -3.86
N GLU A 29 -1.24 -11.98 -3.91
CA GLU A 29 -2.02 -13.00 -3.20
C GLU A 29 -2.03 -12.76 -1.68
N LEU A 30 -0.87 -12.36 -1.10
CA LEU A 30 -0.80 -12.01 0.32
C LEU A 30 -1.64 -10.77 0.64
N LEU A 31 -1.60 -9.73 -0.20
CA LEU A 31 -2.42 -8.53 -0.04
C LEU A 31 -3.92 -8.86 -0.08
N VAL A 32 -4.34 -9.68 -1.03
CA VAL A 32 -5.76 -10.11 -1.14
C VAL A 32 -6.21 -10.91 0.06
N ALA A 33 -5.36 -11.81 0.58
CA ALA A 33 -5.65 -12.68 1.72
C ALA A 33 -5.65 -11.92 3.07
N SER A 34 -5.01 -10.74 3.12
CA SER A 34 -4.88 -9.97 4.38
C SER A 34 -6.14 -9.15 4.67
N ASP A 35 -6.50 -9.02 5.95
CA ASP A 35 -7.61 -8.17 6.42
C ASP A 35 -7.17 -6.74 6.75
N GLY A 36 -5.88 -6.50 6.85
CA GLY A 36 -5.27 -5.19 7.08
C GLY A 36 -3.81 -5.18 6.67
N ALA A 37 -3.25 -4.00 6.41
CA ALA A 37 -1.85 -3.83 6.06
C ALA A 37 -1.17 -2.78 6.93
N ILE A 38 0.06 -3.05 7.33
CA ILE A 38 0.95 -2.10 7.97
C ILE A 38 2.26 -2.11 7.17
N THR A 39 2.69 -0.96 6.72
CA THR A 39 3.97 -0.82 6.01
C THR A 39 4.63 0.50 6.36
N ASP A 40 5.88 0.65 5.96
CA ASP A 40 6.60 1.93 6.04
C ASP A 40 6.29 2.82 4.82
N TYR A 41 7.24 2.95 3.91
CA TYR A 41 7.14 3.81 2.72
C TYR A 41 6.91 3.03 1.42
N SER A 42 6.46 1.78 1.51
CA SER A 42 6.29 0.91 0.35
C SER A 42 5.04 1.28 -0.45
N SER A 43 5.19 1.37 -1.77
CA SER A 43 4.09 1.62 -2.70
C SER A 43 3.02 0.51 -2.71
N CYS A 44 3.31 -0.67 -2.16
CA CYS A 44 2.33 -1.77 -2.07
C CYS A 44 1.07 -1.40 -1.27
N ILE A 45 1.15 -0.36 -0.42
CA ILE A 45 -0.02 0.14 0.32
C ILE A 45 -1.08 0.72 -0.62
N PHE A 46 -0.68 1.30 -1.77
CA PHE A 46 -1.62 1.81 -2.77
C PHE A 46 -2.32 0.67 -3.51
N ASP A 47 -1.63 -0.45 -3.76
CA ASP A 47 -2.26 -1.66 -4.30
C ASP A 47 -3.26 -2.24 -3.30
N PHE A 48 -2.87 -2.33 -2.02
CA PHE A 48 -3.73 -2.80 -0.95
C PHE A 48 -4.97 -1.92 -0.75
N MET A 49 -4.83 -0.59 -0.91
CA MET A 49 -5.92 0.38 -0.81
C MET A 49 -7.10 0.06 -1.74
N LEU A 50 -6.84 -0.55 -2.92
CA LEU A 50 -7.89 -0.95 -3.86
C LEU A 50 -8.86 -1.98 -3.24
N SER A 51 -8.41 -2.77 -2.28
CA SER A 51 -9.26 -3.69 -1.51
C SER A 51 -10.21 -2.97 -0.54
N LYS A 52 -10.00 -1.68 -0.26
CA LYS A 52 -10.70 -0.85 0.73
C LYS A 52 -10.63 -1.39 2.16
N LYS A 53 -9.69 -2.28 2.43
CA LYS A 53 -9.41 -2.82 3.76
C LYS A 53 -8.49 -1.86 4.55
N PRO A 54 -8.47 -1.93 5.89
CA PRO A 54 -7.64 -1.05 6.73
C PRO A 54 -6.16 -1.09 6.37
N ALA A 55 -5.56 0.06 6.13
CA ALA A 55 -4.14 0.19 5.85
C ALA A 55 -3.52 1.32 6.66
N PHE A 56 -2.31 1.09 7.21
CA PHE A 56 -1.62 2.00 8.10
C PHE A 56 -0.18 2.19 7.65
N VAL A 57 0.34 3.41 7.79
CA VAL A 57 1.75 3.73 7.58
C VAL A 57 2.46 3.81 8.92
N PHE A 58 3.54 3.04 9.08
CA PHE A 58 4.40 3.06 10.26
C PHE A 58 5.76 3.64 9.90
N ALA A 59 5.91 4.96 10.13
CA ALA A 59 6.98 5.80 9.61
C ALA A 59 7.87 6.34 10.74
N THR A 60 8.66 5.49 11.38
CA THR A 60 9.47 5.83 12.57
C THR A 60 10.62 6.80 12.29
N ASP A 61 11.02 6.96 11.03
CA ASP A 61 12.14 7.79 10.57
C ASP A 61 11.73 8.79 9.47
N ILE A 62 10.48 9.24 9.50
CA ILE A 62 9.84 10.06 8.45
C ILE A 62 10.65 11.32 8.09
N GLU A 63 11.28 11.99 9.07
CA GLU A 63 12.09 13.19 8.82
C GLU A 63 13.31 12.88 7.95
N ASN A 64 14.01 11.78 8.25
CA ASN A 64 15.17 11.34 7.50
C ASN A 64 14.77 10.88 6.09
N TYR A 65 13.71 10.10 5.99
CA TYR A 65 13.24 9.58 4.70
C TYR A 65 12.82 10.70 3.74
N ASN A 66 12.12 11.71 4.24
CA ASN A 66 11.69 12.84 3.44
C ASN A 66 12.88 13.67 2.91
N THR A 67 13.97 13.76 3.68
CA THR A 67 15.19 14.45 3.28
C THR A 67 15.98 13.67 2.22
N ASP A 68 16.05 12.35 2.35
CA ASP A 68 16.92 11.51 1.52
C ASP A 68 16.26 11.07 0.21
N ARG A 69 14.95 10.76 0.22
CA ARG A 69 14.24 10.17 -0.94
C ARG A 69 13.01 10.97 -1.37
N GLY A 70 12.31 11.61 -0.41
CA GLY A 70 11.06 12.30 -0.65
C GLY A 70 9.88 11.36 -0.90
N PHE A 71 8.69 11.96 -0.99
CA PHE A 71 7.43 11.27 -1.23
C PHE A 71 6.82 11.70 -2.56
N TYR A 72 6.20 10.77 -3.28
CA TYR A 72 5.37 11.09 -4.44
C TYR A 72 4.17 11.95 -4.04
N TYR A 73 3.56 11.59 -2.90
CA TYR A 73 2.50 12.35 -2.25
C TYR A 73 2.91 12.58 -0.80
N PRO A 74 2.75 13.79 -0.25
CA PRO A 74 2.89 13.98 1.18
C PRO A 74 2.00 12.99 1.94
N LEU A 75 2.50 12.33 2.97
CA LEU A 75 1.75 11.28 3.67
C LEU A 75 0.42 11.79 4.22
N GLU A 76 0.37 13.07 4.62
CA GLU A 76 -0.82 13.75 5.11
C GLU A 76 -1.91 13.89 4.04
N SER A 77 -1.54 13.82 2.76
CA SER A 77 -2.48 13.87 1.63
C SER A 77 -3.03 12.49 1.23
N THR A 78 -2.55 11.44 1.87
CA THR A 78 -3.00 10.07 1.63
C THR A 78 -4.11 9.68 2.62
N PRO A 79 -4.95 8.68 2.32
CA PRO A 79 -6.00 8.25 3.23
C PRO A 79 -5.50 7.40 4.41
N PHE A 80 -4.19 7.12 4.48
CA PHE A 80 -3.63 6.20 5.46
C PHE A 80 -3.37 6.90 6.80
N PRO A 81 -3.85 6.37 7.95
CA PRO A 81 -3.38 6.80 9.24
C PRO A 81 -1.87 6.54 9.38
N VAL A 82 -1.13 7.61 9.71
CA VAL A 82 0.33 7.56 9.89
C VAL A 82 0.65 7.45 11.38
N ALA A 83 1.61 6.60 11.73
CA ALA A 83 2.16 6.46 13.08
C ALA A 83 3.68 6.50 13.02
N THR A 84 4.30 7.20 13.96
CA THR A 84 5.76 7.30 14.10
C THR A 84 6.31 6.45 15.24
N ASN A 85 5.43 5.87 16.04
CA ASN A 85 5.76 4.97 17.13
C ASN A 85 4.63 3.96 17.39
N ASN A 86 4.95 2.91 18.18
CA ASN A 86 4.01 1.83 18.47
C ASN A 86 2.71 2.28 19.14
N LYS A 87 2.78 3.30 20.02
CA LYS A 87 1.61 3.79 20.74
C LYS A 87 0.64 4.50 19.78
N GLU A 88 1.15 5.27 18.84
CA GLU A 88 0.33 5.91 17.80
C GLU A 88 -0.28 4.86 16.88
N LEU A 89 0.50 3.85 16.47
CA LEU A 89 -0.01 2.76 15.64
C LEU A 89 -1.15 2.01 16.34
N GLU A 90 -0.98 1.66 17.62
CA GLU A 90 -2.02 1.03 18.41
C GLU A 90 -3.30 1.89 18.47
N GLN A 91 -3.15 3.19 18.71
CA GLN A 91 -4.29 4.11 18.75
C GLN A 91 -4.99 4.24 17.39
N ASN A 92 -4.22 4.28 16.31
CA ASN A 92 -4.79 4.32 14.96
C ASN A 92 -5.60 3.05 14.64
N ILE A 93 -5.13 1.88 15.09
CA ILE A 93 -5.84 0.61 14.90
C ILE A 93 -7.11 0.56 15.76
N LEU A 94 -7.01 0.90 17.05
CA LEU A 94 -8.14 0.84 17.98
C LEU A 94 -9.26 1.83 17.65
N ASN A 95 -8.91 3.00 17.11
CA ASN A 95 -9.87 4.06 16.75
C ASN A 95 -10.17 4.10 15.26
N PHE A 96 -9.85 3.04 14.50
CA PHE A 96 -10.03 3.04 13.06
C PHE A 96 -11.49 3.17 12.65
N ASP A 97 -11.81 4.21 11.88
CA ASP A 97 -13.13 4.43 11.30
C ASP A 97 -13.14 3.98 9.83
N ASN A 98 -13.67 2.79 9.61
CA ASN A 98 -13.72 2.17 8.30
C ASN A 98 -14.57 2.95 7.29
N GLU A 99 -15.68 3.56 7.73
CA GLU A 99 -16.54 4.32 6.82
C GLU A 99 -15.85 5.61 6.35
N LYS A 100 -15.20 6.31 7.27
CA LYS A 100 -14.40 7.49 6.96
C LYS A 100 -13.28 7.13 6.01
N TYR A 101 -12.50 6.08 6.32
CA TYR A 101 -11.40 5.61 5.50
C TYR A 101 -11.82 5.29 4.07
N GLN A 102 -12.91 4.54 3.88
CA GLN A 102 -13.40 4.20 2.53
C GLN A 102 -13.83 5.44 1.73
N LYS A 103 -14.38 6.45 2.38
CA LYS A 103 -14.69 7.73 1.73
C LYS A 103 -13.43 8.48 1.30
N GLU A 104 -12.41 8.51 2.17
CA GLU A 104 -11.13 9.15 1.89
C GLU A 104 -10.38 8.43 0.76
N VAL A 105 -10.39 7.09 0.74
CA VAL A 105 -9.87 6.28 -0.36
C VAL A 105 -10.55 6.61 -1.68
N ALA A 106 -11.89 6.65 -1.70
CA ALA A 106 -12.63 6.97 -2.91
C ALA A 106 -12.32 8.37 -3.45
N LEU A 107 -12.18 9.35 -2.56
CA LEU A 107 -11.81 10.72 -2.91
C LEU A 107 -10.37 10.78 -3.46
N PHE A 108 -9.44 10.10 -2.82
CA PHE A 108 -8.05 10.04 -3.24
C PHE A 108 -7.91 9.41 -4.64
N LEU A 109 -8.52 8.25 -4.86
CA LEU A 109 -8.51 7.59 -6.18
C LEU A 109 -9.10 8.47 -7.27
N LYS A 110 -10.22 9.14 -6.98
CA LYS A 110 -10.85 10.08 -7.91
C LYS A 110 -9.94 11.27 -8.22
N ASP A 111 -9.31 11.87 -7.20
CA ASP A 111 -8.38 13.01 -7.36
C ASP A 111 -7.17 12.63 -8.21
N LYS A 112 -6.66 11.40 -8.08
CA LYS A 112 -5.53 10.90 -8.85
C LYS A 112 -5.92 10.33 -10.22
N GLY A 113 -7.18 10.37 -10.60
CA GLY A 113 -7.66 9.84 -11.88
C GLY A 113 -7.50 8.33 -12.00
N CYS A 114 -7.45 7.62 -10.87
CA CYS A 114 -7.30 6.17 -10.86
C CYS A 114 -8.62 5.50 -11.21
N ILE A 115 -8.61 4.66 -12.25
CA ILE A 115 -9.76 3.88 -12.73
C ILE A 115 -9.37 2.40 -12.68
N GLU A 116 -9.74 1.75 -11.57
CA GLU A 116 -9.50 0.32 -11.36
C GLU A 116 -10.81 -0.45 -11.49
N ASP A 117 -11.13 -0.82 -12.73
CA ASP A 117 -12.34 -1.56 -13.12
C ASP A 117 -12.04 -2.95 -13.70
N GLY A 118 -10.75 -3.37 -13.66
CA GLY A 118 -10.28 -4.64 -14.23
C GLY A 118 -10.02 -4.60 -15.74
N HIS A 119 -10.27 -3.47 -16.43
CA HIS A 119 -10.16 -3.35 -17.89
C HIS A 119 -8.95 -2.49 -18.35
N ALA A 120 -7.97 -2.24 -17.49
CA ALA A 120 -6.81 -1.40 -17.81
C ALA A 120 -6.02 -1.96 -19.02
N SER A 121 -5.79 -3.28 -19.07
CA SER A 121 -5.07 -3.94 -20.17
C SER A 121 -5.81 -3.80 -21.49
N GLU A 122 -7.13 -3.93 -21.51
CA GLU A 122 -7.97 -3.77 -22.69
C GLU A 122 -7.84 -2.34 -23.25
N ARG A 123 -7.94 -1.32 -22.36
CA ARG A 123 -7.77 0.09 -22.77
C ARG A 123 -6.40 0.37 -23.36
N ILE A 124 -5.34 -0.26 -22.85
CA ILE A 124 -3.99 -0.11 -23.40
C ILE A 124 -3.88 -0.79 -24.77
N VAL A 125 -4.44 -1.99 -24.94
CA VAL A 125 -4.45 -2.68 -26.24
C VAL A 125 -5.20 -1.84 -27.28
N ASP A 126 -6.40 -1.35 -26.94
CA ASP A 126 -7.19 -0.49 -27.83
C ASP A 126 -6.42 0.77 -28.24
N LEU A 127 -5.70 1.39 -27.31
CA LEU A 127 -4.87 2.56 -27.61
C LEU A 127 -3.72 2.23 -28.56
N ILE A 128 -3.01 1.12 -28.30
CA ILE A 128 -1.92 0.65 -29.20
C ILE A 128 -2.46 0.38 -30.60
N GLU A 129 -3.59 -0.32 -30.72
CA GLU A 129 -4.20 -0.59 -32.03
C GLU A 129 -4.59 0.68 -32.80
N LYS A 130 -5.14 1.69 -32.10
CA LYS A 130 -5.46 2.98 -32.71
C LYS A 130 -4.20 3.70 -33.21
N ILE A 131 -3.14 3.72 -32.41
CA ILE A 131 -1.86 4.33 -32.80
C ILE A 131 -1.27 3.62 -34.03
N MET A 132 -1.33 2.28 -34.06
CA MET A 132 -0.82 1.49 -35.19
C MET A 132 -1.61 1.70 -36.49
N LYS A 133 -2.87 2.11 -36.39
CA LYS A 133 -3.73 2.44 -37.57
C LYS A 133 -3.69 3.91 -37.97
N ASP A 134 -2.86 4.72 -37.33
CA ASP A 134 -2.82 6.18 -37.49
C ASP A 134 -4.18 6.87 -37.25
N GLU A 135 -5.00 6.34 -36.37
CA GLU A 135 -6.36 6.81 -36.03
C GLU A 135 -6.40 7.72 -34.79
N VAL A 136 -5.24 8.26 -34.34
CA VAL A 136 -5.12 9.12 -33.15
C VAL A 136 -4.87 10.58 -33.54
#